data_152fc51a8039eb320cf0285d51eed147
#
_entry.id   152fc51a8039eb320cf0285d51eed147
#
_cell.length_a   1.000
_cell.length_b   1.000
_cell.length_c   1.000
_cell.angle_alpha   90.00
_cell.angle_beta   90.00
_cell.angle_gamma   90.00
#
_symmetry.space_group_name_H-M   'P 1'
#
loop_
_entity.id
_entity.type
_entity.pdbx_description
1 polymer ?
#
loop_
_entity_poly.entity_id
_entity_poly.type
_entity_poly.pdbx_seq_one_letter_code
_entity_poly.pdbx_strand_id
1 'polypeptide(L)'
;MKTLLIDLDGTLTIDEEHVDYIDKKPNIILIQTLKEYKKQGFKINIFTSRNMRTFDGELEKIKFHTLPIIISWLKKHDVPYDEIIIGKPWCGYDGFYVDDKAIRPSEFISLNYEQIKELLKKENPHKDGGNK
;
A
#
# COMPACT_ATOMS: atom_id res chain seq x y z
N MET A 1 3.11 18.58 1.68
CA MET A 1 1.96 17.66 1.71
C MET A 1 2.39 16.29 2.21
N LYS A 2 1.63 15.72 3.10
CA LYS A 2 1.91 14.38 3.63
C LYS A 2 1.40 13.33 2.66
N THR A 3 2.27 12.41 2.27
CA THR A 3 1.93 11.35 1.33
C THR A 3 2.10 9.99 1.98
N LEU A 4 1.10 9.14 1.82
CA LEU A 4 1.11 7.75 2.23
C LEU A 4 1.27 6.88 0.99
N LEU A 5 2.30 6.01 0.98
CA LEU A 5 2.39 4.97 -0.03
C LEU A 5 1.97 3.66 0.62
N ILE A 6 0.92 3.06 0.09
CA ILE A 6 0.35 1.85 0.68
C ILE A 6 0.34 0.70 -0.32
N ASP A 7 0.72 -0.47 0.14
CA ASP A 7 0.68 -1.70 -0.63
C ASP A 7 -0.76 -2.16 -0.86
N LEU A 8 -0.99 -2.96 -1.89
CA LEU A 8 -2.30 -3.47 -2.25
C LEU A 8 -2.51 -4.89 -1.74
N ASP A 9 -1.83 -5.86 -2.34
CA ASP A 9 -2.04 -7.28 -2.03
C ASP A 9 -1.45 -7.66 -0.68
N GLY A 10 -2.26 -8.25 0.19
CA GLY A 10 -1.85 -8.60 1.55
C GLY A 10 -1.88 -7.43 2.52
N THR A 11 -2.30 -6.24 2.08
CA THR A 11 -2.42 -5.04 2.91
C THR A 11 -3.83 -4.48 2.81
N LEU A 12 -4.22 -3.92 1.67
CA LEU A 12 -5.60 -3.51 1.41
C LEU A 12 -6.49 -4.71 1.17
N THR A 13 -5.96 -5.75 0.55
CA THR A 13 -6.66 -7.02 0.37
C THR A 13 -6.22 -8.03 1.41
N ILE A 14 -7.11 -9.01 1.66
CA ILE A 14 -6.78 -10.20 2.42
C ILE A 14 -6.48 -11.30 1.41
N ASP A 15 -5.27 -11.86 1.47
CA ASP A 15 -4.88 -12.90 0.55
C ASP A 15 -5.41 -14.26 0.98
N GLU A 16 -6.05 -14.94 0.03
CA GLU A 16 -6.57 -16.30 0.18
C GLU A 16 -6.18 -17.11 -1.05
N GLU A 17 -5.96 -18.41 -0.87
CA GLU A 17 -5.64 -19.29 -1.98
C GLU A 17 -6.83 -19.41 -2.93
N HIS A 18 -6.54 -19.52 -4.24
CA HIS A 18 -7.53 -19.78 -5.29
C HIS A 18 -8.65 -18.73 -5.40
N VAL A 19 -8.34 -17.47 -5.06
CA VAL A 19 -9.26 -16.35 -5.22
C VAL A 19 -8.73 -15.42 -6.29
N ASP A 20 -9.59 -15.09 -7.27
CA ASP A 20 -9.23 -14.12 -8.30
C ASP A 20 -9.06 -12.73 -7.71
N TYR A 21 -8.24 -11.90 -8.34
CA TYR A 21 -7.94 -10.56 -7.85
C TYR A 21 -9.20 -9.73 -7.58
N ILE A 22 -10.17 -9.78 -8.48
CA ILE A 22 -11.40 -8.99 -8.32
C ILE A 22 -12.26 -9.46 -7.14
N ASP A 23 -12.11 -10.70 -6.74
CA ASP A 23 -12.91 -11.32 -5.68
C ASP A 23 -12.21 -11.33 -4.32
N LYS A 24 -11.00 -10.77 -4.22
CA LYS A 24 -10.29 -10.68 -2.96
C LYS A 24 -11.08 -9.87 -1.93
N LYS A 25 -11.05 -10.33 -0.69
CA LYS A 25 -11.74 -9.64 0.41
C LYS A 25 -10.98 -8.39 0.80
N PRO A 26 -11.69 -7.31 1.16
CA PRO A 26 -11.05 -6.10 1.66
C PRO A 26 -10.65 -6.25 3.14
N ASN A 27 -9.52 -5.64 3.49
CA ASN A 27 -9.13 -5.45 4.88
C ASN A 27 -9.89 -4.23 5.42
N ILE A 28 -11.08 -4.46 5.94
CA ILE A 28 -12.02 -3.39 6.30
C ILE A 28 -11.44 -2.46 7.37
N ILE A 29 -10.80 -3.01 8.39
CA ILE A 29 -10.21 -2.20 9.48
C ILE A 29 -9.12 -1.29 8.93
N LEU A 30 -8.26 -1.81 8.08
CA LEU A 30 -7.18 -1.03 7.48
C LEU A 30 -7.72 0.06 6.56
N ILE A 31 -8.74 -0.25 5.76
CA ILE A 31 -9.38 0.72 4.86
C ILE A 31 -10.05 1.85 5.67
N GLN A 32 -10.68 1.53 6.80
CA GLN A 32 -11.25 2.55 7.68
C GLN A 32 -10.16 3.47 8.25
N THR A 33 -9.03 2.89 8.66
CA THR A 33 -7.87 3.67 9.11
C THR A 33 -7.37 4.59 7.99
N LEU A 34 -7.30 4.06 6.76
CA LEU A 34 -6.89 4.83 5.60
C LEU A 34 -7.81 6.02 5.34
N LYS A 35 -9.13 5.83 5.51
CA LYS A 35 -10.12 6.91 5.38
C LYS A 35 -9.87 8.03 6.39
N GLU A 36 -9.46 7.70 7.61
CA GLU A 36 -9.12 8.69 8.62
C GLU A 36 -7.89 9.51 8.21
N TYR A 37 -6.87 8.87 7.65
CA TYR A 37 -5.71 9.58 7.12
C TYR A 37 -6.09 10.50 5.95
N LYS A 38 -6.99 10.06 5.08
CA LYS A 38 -7.49 10.91 4.00
C LYS A 38 -8.16 12.17 4.55
N LYS A 39 -8.98 12.03 5.58
CA LYS A 39 -9.63 13.17 6.25
C LYS A 39 -8.62 14.14 6.87
N GLN A 40 -7.47 13.63 7.31
CA GLN A 40 -6.38 14.43 7.87
C GLN A 40 -5.55 15.15 6.80
N GLY A 41 -5.89 14.99 5.54
CA GLY A 41 -5.23 15.68 4.43
C GLY A 41 -4.07 14.91 3.79
N PHE A 42 -3.93 13.64 4.08
CA PHE A 42 -2.89 12.83 3.43
C PHE A 42 -3.25 12.56 1.97
N LYS A 43 -2.25 12.68 1.11
CA LYS A 43 -2.31 12.13 -0.24
C LYS A 43 -2.04 10.63 -0.13
N ILE A 44 -2.87 9.81 -0.75
CA ILE A 44 -2.77 8.35 -0.66
C ILE A 44 -2.44 7.78 -2.03
N ASN A 45 -1.26 7.19 -2.14
CA ASN A 45 -0.80 6.53 -3.35
C ASN A 45 -0.68 5.05 -3.09
N ILE A 46 -1.33 4.25 -3.93
CA ILE A 46 -1.20 2.79 -3.87
C ILE A 46 0.03 2.41 -4.68
N PHE A 47 0.92 1.63 -4.08
CA PHE A 47 2.17 1.20 -4.71
C PHE A 47 2.20 -0.33 -4.72
N THR A 48 2.12 -0.94 -5.91
CA THR A 48 1.90 -2.37 -6.04
C THR A 48 2.87 -3.05 -6.98
N SER A 49 3.27 -4.26 -6.60
CA SER A 49 4.07 -5.16 -7.43
C SER A 49 3.21 -6.18 -8.17
N ARG A 50 1.87 -6.03 -8.13
CA ARG A 50 0.96 -7.00 -8.77
C ARG A 50 1.36 -7.23 -10.22
N ASN A 51 1.43 -8.50 -10.59
CA ASN A 51 1.76 -8.99 -11.93
C ASN A 51 3.17 -8.62 -12.44
N MET A 52 4.06 -8.15 -11.57
CA MET A 52 5.47 -7.94 -11.95
C MET A 52 6.12 -9.25 -12.38
N ARG A 53 5.85 -10.33 -11.66
CA ARG A 53 6.33 -11.66 -12.04
C ARG A 53 5.65 -12.16 -13.30
N THR A 54 4.33 -12.02 -13.39
CA THR A 54 3.52 -12.52 -14.50
C THR A 54 3.98 -11.94 -15.85
N PHE A 55 4.26 -10.65 -15.88
CA PHE A 55 4.63 -9.94 -17.11
C PHE A 55 6.12 -9.57 -17.17
N ASP A 56 6.93 -10.16 -16.30
CA ASP A 56 8.39 -9.93 -16.28
C ASP A 56 8.74 -8.43 -16.25
N GLY A 57 8.01 -7.67 -15.44
CA GLY A 57 8.24 -6.25 -15.25
C GLY A 57 7.81 -5.35 -16.41
N GLU A 58 7.13 -5.88 -17.44
CA GLU A 58 6.68 -5.08 -18.58
C GLU A 58 5.50 -4.18 -18.19
N LEU A 59 5.79 -2.91 -17.91
CA LEU A 59 4.80 -1.97 -17.38
C LEU A 59 3.61 -1.73 -18.27
N GLU A 60 3.79 -1.72 -19.60
CA GLU A 60 2.67 -1.52 -20.52
C GLU A 60 1.66 -2.67 -20.45
N LYS A 61 2.14 -3.90 -20.30
CA LYS A 61 1.27 -5.06 -20.12
C LYS A 61 0.53 -5.02 -18.79
N ILE A 62 1.24 -4.63 -17.72
CA ILE A 62 0.64 -4.48 -16.39
C ILE A 62 -0.43 -3.39 -16.43
N LYS A 63 -0.13 -2.26 -17.05
CA LYS A 63 -1.08 -1.16 -17.20
C LYS A 63 -2.35 -1.61 -17.93
N PHE A 64 -2.19 -2.36 -18.99
CA PHE A 64 -3.33 -2.80 -19.81
C PHE A 64 -4.17 -3.89 -19.13
N HIS A 65 -3.52 -4.91 -18.54
CA HIS A 65 -4.22 -6.08 -18.01
C HIS A 65 -4.57 -5.97 -16.53
N THR A 66 -3.74 -5.30 -15.74
CA THR A 66 -3.83 -5.32 -14.28
C THR A 66 -4.53 -4.08 -13.73
N LEU A 67 -4.21 -2.91 -14.25
CA LEU A 67 -4.73 -1.65 -13.71
C LEU A 67 -6.26 -1.56 -13.71
N PRO A 68 -6.98 -1.97 -14.77
CA PRO A 68 -8.44 -1.93 -14.76
C PRO A 68 -9.07 -2.78 -13.64
N ILE A 69 -8.48 -3.93 -13.33
CA ILE A 69 -8.96 -4.81 -12.27
C ILE A 69 -8.74 -4.15 -10.91
N ILE A 70 -7.59 -3.51 -10.71
CA ILE A 70 -7.30 -2.78 -9.47
C ILE A 70 -8.32 -1.66 -9.28
N ILE A 71 -8.56 -0.86 -10.30
CA ILE A 71 -9.50 0.26 -10.25
C ILE A 71 -10.91 -0.23 -9.90
N SER A 72 -11.36 -1.32 -10.53
CA SER A 72 -12.67 -1.91 -10.27
C SER A 72 -12.80 -2.38 -8.82
N TRP A 73 -11.76 -3.03 -8.31
CA TRP A 73 -11.75 -3.53 -6.93
C TRP A 73 -11.79 -2.38 -5.92
N LEU A 74 -10.97 -1.35 -6.13
CA LEU A 74 -10.93 -0.17 -5.26
C LEU A 74 -12.29 0.55 -5.22
N LYS A 75 -12.94 0.67 -6.37
CA LYS A 75 -14.28 1.28 -6.47
C LYS A 75 -15.31 0.42 -5.74
N LYS A 76 -15.27 -0.89 -5.94
CA LYS A 76 -16.22 -1.83 -5.31
C LYS A 76 -16.16 -1.74 -3.79
N HIS A 77 -14.99 -1.54 -3.22
CA HIS A 77 -14.79 -1.52 -1.77
C HIS A 77 -14.63 -0.12 -1.18
N ASP A 78 -14.89 0.90 -1.97
CA ASP A 78 -14.85 2.31 -1.55
C ASP A 78 -13.52 2.68 -0.87
N VAL A 79 -12.41 2.30 -1.48
CA VAL A 79 -11.07 2.58 -0.97
C VAL A 79 -10.64 3.98 -1.41
N PRO A 80 -10.25 4.87 -0.48
CA PRO A 80 -9.75 6.19 -0.86
C PRO A 80 -8.34 6.08 -1.42
N TYR A 81 -8.08 6.74 -2.55
CA TYR A 81 -6.74 6.85 -3.11
C TYR A 81 -6.66 8.04 -4.07
N ASP A 82 -5.47 8.54 -4.29
CA ASP A 82 -5.22 9.62 -5.23
C ASP A 82 -4.54 9.09 -6.50
N GLU A 83 -3.57 8.20 -6.35
CA GLU A 83 -2.84 7.61 -7.48
C GLU A 83 -2.62 6.12 -7.25
N ILE A 84 -2.46 5.39 -8.36
CA ILE A 84 -2.04 3.99 -8.35
C ILE A 84 -0.70 3.93 -9.08
N ILE A 85 0.33 3.46 -8.39
CA ILE A 85 1.68 3.30 -8.95
C ILE A 85 1.92 1.80 -9.10
N ILE A 86 1.99 1.34 -10.34
CA ILE A 86 2.36 -0.03 -10.68
C ILE A 86 3.88 -0.10 -10.80
N GLY A 87 4.41 -1.31 -10.86
CA GLY A 87 5.85 -1.49 -11.09
C GLY A 87 6.71 -1.47 -9.83
N LYS A 88 6.11 -1.60 -8.64
CA LYS A 88 6.88 -1.79 -7.43
C LYS A 88 7.75 -3.05 -7.61
N PRO A 89 9.08 -2.96 -7.41
CA PRO A 89 9.92 -4.14 -7.53
C PRO A 89 9.44 -5.27 -6.63
N TRP A 90 9.28 -6.46 -7.23
CA TRP A 90 8.87 -7.62 -6.47
C TRP A 90 10.08 -8.34 -5.89
N CYS A 91 10.06 -8.58 -4.58
CA CYS A 91 11.21 -9.15 -3.86
C CYS A 91 11.24 -10.69 -3.87
N GLY A 92 10.32 -11.34 -4.56
CA GLY A 92 10.23 -12.79 -4.56
C GLY A 92 9.49 -13.33 -3.33
N TYR A 93 9.38 -14.64 -3.25
CA TYR A 93 8.67 -15.29 -2.13
C TYR A 93 9.44 -15.24 -0.82
N ASP A 94 10.78 -15.30 -0.89
CA ASP A 94 11.62 -15.36 0.31
C ASP A 94 12.32 -14.05 0.63
N GLY A 95 12.17 -13.04 -0.23
CA GLY A 95 12.73 -11.71 0.01
C GLY A 95 11.78 -10.84 0.82
N PHE A 96 12.26 -9.66 1.17
CA PHE A 96 11.47 -8.66 1.90
C PHE A 96 12.02 -7.26 1.62
N TYR A 97 11.24 -6.24 2.02
CA TYR A 97 11.64 -4.85 1.83
C TYR A 97 12.28 -4.32 3.11
N VAL A 98 13.39 -3.59 2.95
CA VAL A 98 14.05 -2.92 4.06
C VAL A 98 13.95 -1.42 3.81
N ASP A 99 13.32 -0.70 4.71
CA ASP A 99 13.03 0.72 4.54
C ASP A 99 12.95 1.40 5.92
N ASP A 100 13.55 2.57 6.03
CA ASP A 100 13.56 3.35 7.29
C ASP A 100 12.26 4.12 7.53
N LYS A 101 11.38 4.20 6.53
CA LYS A 101 10.10 4.93 6.63
C LYS A 101 8.88 4.03 6.45
N ALA A 102 9.03 2.74 6.66
CA ALA A 102 7.94 1.80 6.49
C ALA A 102 7.45 1.25 7.83
N ILE A 103 6.16 0.97 7.88
CA ILE A 103 5.54 0.26 8.99
C ILE A 103 4.77 -0.92 8.45
N ARG A 104 4.44 -1.86 9.33
CA ARG A 104 3.64 -3.02 8.97
C ARG A 104 2.15 -2.68 9.00
N PRO A 105 1.32 -3.40 8.23
CA PRO A 105 -0.12 -3.19 8.26
C PRO A 105 -0.73 -3.26 9.67
N SER A 106 -0.27 -4.18 10.51
CA SER A 106 -0.73 -4.30 11.89
C SER A 106 -0.39 -3.07 12.73
N GLU A 107 0.76 -2.47 12.51
CA GLU A 107 1.16 -1.24 13.19
C GLU A 107 0.32 -0.04 12.71
N PHE A 108 0.00 -0.01 11.42
CA PHE A 108 -0.81 1.05 10.84
C PHE A 108 -2.20 1.12 11.47
N ILE A 109 -2.81 -0.02 11.77
CA ILE A 109 -4.15 -0.08 12.36
C ILE A 109 -4.14 0.04 13.89
N SER A 110 -3.03 -0.30 14.56
CA SER A 110 -2.97 -0.30 16.03
C SER A 110 -2.36 0.97 16.64
N LEU A 111 -1.59 1.72 15.87
CA LEU A 111 -0.93 2.93 16.32
C LEU A 111 -1.57 4.17 15.71
N ASN A 112 -1.67 5.25 16.48
CA ASN A 112 -2.08 6.53 15.90
C ASN A 112 -0.89 7.21 15.21
N TYR A 113 -1.15 8.30 14.51
CA TYR A 113 -0.12 9.00 13.73
C TYR A 113 1.07 9.46 14.59
N GLU A 114 0.81 9.97 15.79
CA GLU A 114 1.90 10.41 16.69
C GLU A 114 2.77 9.23 17.10
N GLN A 115 2.17 8.09 17.39
CA GLN A 115 2.90 6.87 17.73
C GLN A 115 3.72 6.35 16.55
N ILE A 116 3.17 6.44 15.34
CA ILE A 116 3.89 6.05 14.13
C ILE A 116 5.11 6.94 13.93
N LYS A 117 4.96 8.26 14.10
CA LYS A 117 6.10 9.18 13.99
C LYS A 117 7.21 8.82 14.99
N GLU A 118 6.84 8.51 16.22
CA GLU A 118 7.83 8.10 17.23
C GLU A 118 8.52 6.79 16.85
N LEU A 119 7.77 5.84 16.30
CA LEU A 119 8.35 4.58 15.84
C LEU A 119 9.37 4.81 14.72
N LEU A 120 9.02 5.65 13.75
CA LEU A 120 9.90 5.95 12.62
C LEU A 120 11.16 6.73 13.06
N LYS A 121 11.06 7.57 14.07
CA LYS A 121 12.22 8.31 14.62
C LYS A 121 13.27 7.39 15.23
N LYS A 122 12.90 6.22 15.68
CA LYS A 122 13.87 5.27 16.26
C LYS A 122 14.92 4.86 15.23
N GLU A 123 14.54 4.82 13.96
CA GLU A 123 15.47 4.47 12.88
C GLU A 123 16.33 5.67 12.46
N ASN A 124 15.78 6.89 12.51
CA ASN A 124 16.47 8.13 12.10
C ASN A 124 16.30 9.22 13.16
N PRO A 125 16.92 9.07 14.36
CA PRO A 125 16.65 9.97 15.49
C PRO A 125 17.12 11.42 15.28
N HIS A 126 18.02 11.66 14.33
CA HIS A 126 18.57 13.00 14.06
C HIS A 126 17.95 13.69 12.88
N LYS A 127 16.88 13.13 12.30
CA LYS A 127 16.22 13.71 11.15
C LYS A 127 14.78 14.04 11.46
N ASP A 128 14.36 15.24 11.13
CA ASP A 128 12.96 15.58 11.06
C ASP A 128 12.34 14.92 9.82
N GLY A 129 11.06 14.61 9.88
CA GLY A 129 10.37 13.98 8.77
C GLY A 129 10.49 14.72 7.44
N GLY A 130 10.71 16.03 7.46
CA GLY A 130 10.83 16.84 6.28
C GLY A 130 12.25 16.98 5.71
N ASN A 131 13.25 16.44 6.37
CA ASN A 131 14.67 16.65 6.02
C ASN A 131 15.27 15.57 5.12
N LYS A 132 14.48 14.72 4.59
CA LYS A 132 14.97 13.68 3.68
C LYS A 132 14.91 14.08 2.24
#